data_6ff4c678aa05f06040d4ca3b7748582e
#
_entry.id   6ff4c678aa05f06040d4ca3b7748582e
#
_cell.length_a   1.000
_cell.length_b   1.000
_cell.length_c   1.000
_cell.angle_alpha   90.00
_cell.angle_beta   90.00
_cell.angle_gamma   90.00
#
_symmetry.space_group_name_H-M   'P 1'
#
loop_
_entity.id
_entity.type
_entity.pdbx_description
1 polymer ?
#
loop_
_entity_poly.entity_id
_entity_poly.type
_entity_poly.pdbx_seq_one_letter_code
_entity_poly.pdbx_strand_id
1 'polypeptide(L)'
;MDAIDLRLVELLRDNARVSFAELARKVGLSAPAVHERVGKLESSGVIRGYRADVAPEPIGLGVTALIGIVEESTANPDDVIEALRELPEVEACYFLAGPESFQLMARVGTIAELEQLVMRLSRTPGVASTRTTIALSTKWENRPQPIPRK
;
A
#
# COMPACT_ATOMS: atom_id res chain seq x y z
N MET A 1 -20.79 -4.71 9.86
CA MET A 1 -20.73 -4.72 8.39
C MET A 1 -21.62 -5.83 7.87
N ASP A 2 -22.66 -5.51 7.12
CA ASP A 2 -23.63 -6.47 6.56
C ASP A 2 -23.30 -6.82 5.09
N ALA A 3 -24.13 -7.67 4.45
CA ALA A 3 -23.92 -8.10 3.07
C ALA A 3 -23.97 -6.94 2.06
N ILE A 4 -24.77 -5.90 2.35
CA ILE A 4 -24.86 -4.69 1.52
C ILE A 4 -23.59 -3.88 1.64
N ASP A 5 -23.05 -3.71 2.85
CA ASP A 5 -21.80 -3.01 3.09
C ASP A 5 -20.64 -3.69 2.36
N LEU A 6 -20.57 -5.03 2.43
CA LEU A 6 -19.56 -5.81 1.68
C LEU A 6 -19.70 -5.59 0.17
N ARG A 7 -20.93 -5.56 -0.34
CA ARG A 7 -21.18 -5.30 -1.76
C ARG A 7 -20.79 -3.89 -2.18
N LEU A 8 -21.03 -2.89 -1.35
CA LEU A 8 -20.59 -1.51 -1.59
C LEU A 8 -19.06 -1.44 -1.64
N VAL A 9 -18.36 -2.10 -0.72
CA VAL A 9 -16.89 -2.17 -0.72
C VAL A 9 -16.36 -2.85 -1.99
N GLU A 10 -16.97 -3.97 -2.43
CA GLU A 10 -16.60 -4.63 -3.69
C GLU A 10 -16.71 -3.67 -4.88
N LEU A 11 -17.85 -2.98 -5.02
CA LEU A 11 -18.12 -2.06 -6.12
C LEU A 11 -17.17 -0.87 -6.12
N LEU A 12 -16.85 -0.32 -4.94
CA LEU A 12 -15.92 0.80 -4.81
C LEU A 12 -14.46 0.39 -5.03
N ARG A 13 -14.08 -0.84 -4.68
CA ARG A 13 -12.75 -1.40 -5.00
C ARG A 13 -12.56 -1.61 -6.50
N ASP A 14 -13.64 -1.95 -7.22
CA ASP A 14 -13.63 -2.13 -8.68
C ASP A 14 -13.61 -0.78 -9.41
N ASN A 15 -14.43 0.17 -8.94
CA ASN A 15 -14.48 1.53 -9.48
C ASN A 15 -14.77 2.57 -8.39
N ALA A 16 -13.71 3.22 -7.91
CA ALA A 16 -13.81 4.28 -6.90
C ALA A 16 -14.55 5.55 -7.38
N ARG A 17 -14.81 5.69 -8.69
CA ARG A 17 -15.53 6.84 -9.28
C ARG A 17 -17.00 6.56 -9.58
N VAL A 18 -17.52 5.40 -9.17
CA VAL A 18 -18.94 5.06 -9.33
C VAL A 18 -19.82 6.04 -8.54
N SER A 19 -20.90 6.51 -9.14
CA SER A 19 -21.82 7.44 -8.47
C SER A 19 -22.66 6.75 -7.40
N PHE A 20 -23.08 7.50 -6.38
CA PHE A 20 -24.01 6.98 -5.35
C PHE A 20 -25.34 6.50 -5.94
N ALA A 21 -25.82 7.16 -7.00
CA ALA A 21 -27.04 6.73 -7.71
C ALA A 21 -26.85 5.36 -8.39
N GLU A 22 -25.68 5.10 -8.96
CA GLU A 22 -25.36 3.81 -9.55
C GLU A 22 -25.14 2.72 -8.49
N LEU A 23 -24.46 3.04 -7.40
CA LEU A 23 -24.32 2.15 -6.26
C LEU A 23 -25.70 1.75 -5.70
N ALA A 24 -26.58 2.74 -5.50
CA ALA A 24 -27.94 2.55 -5.02
C ALA A 24 -28.72 1.53 -5.89
N ARG A 25 -28.67 1.70 -7.21
CA ARG A 25 -29.28 0.78 -8.16
C ARG A 25 -28.70 -0.64 -8.04
N LYS A 26 -27.38 -0.78 -7.86
CA LYS A 26 -26.70 -2.08 -7.78
C LYS A 26 -26.97 -2.83 -6.47
N VAL A 27 -27.27 -2.10 -5.39
CA VAL A 27 -27.53 -2.71 -4.07
C VAL A 27 -29.01 -2.66 -3.65
N GLY A 28 -29.90 -2.08 -4.47
CA GLY A 28 -31.34 -2.01 -4.22
C GLY A 28 -31.72 -1.05 -3.08
N LEU A 29 -30.98 0.05 -2.91
CA LEU A 29 -31.23 1.09 -1.90
C LEU A 29 -31.44 2.46 -2.55
N SER A 30 -31.85 3.46 -1.75
CA SER A 30 -31.86 4.86 -2.15
C SER A 30 -30.43 5.44 -2.11
N ALA A 31 -30.16 6.46 -2.92
CA ALA A 31 -28.87 7.13 -2.92
C ALA A 31 -28.49 7.76 -1.56
N PRO A 32 -29.41 8.40 -0.79
CA PRO A 32 -29.11 8.84 0.56
C PRO A 32 -28.72 7.69 1.51
N ALA A 33 -29.38 6.53 1.43
CA ALA A 33 -29.04 5.38 2.26
C ALA A 33 -27.66 4.83 1.93
N VAL A 34 -27.27 4.80 0.65
CA VAL A 34 -25.92 4.41 0.23
C VAL A 34 -24.89 5.42 0.72
N HIS A 35 -25.18 6.72 0.59
CA HIS A 35 -24.27 7.77 1.07
C HIS A 35 -23.99 7.62 2.59
N GLU A 36 -25.05 7.37 3.39
CA GLU A 36 -24.89 7.15 4.83
C GLU A 36 -24.02 5.91 5.12
N ARG A 37 -24.26 4.80 4.42
CA ARG A 37 -23.48 3.56 4.59
C ARG A 37 -22.02 3.72 4.22
N VAL A 38 -21.74 4.34 3.07
CA VAL A 38 -20.36 4.63 2.64
C VAL A 38 -19.67 5.55 3.64
N GLY A 39 -20.33 6.59 4.12
CA GLY A 39 -19.80 7.47 5.16
C GLY A 39 -19.46 6.73 6.48
N LYS A 40 -20.26 5.72 6.86
CA LYS A 40 -19.95 4.86 8.01
C LYS A 40 -18.73 3.95 7.74
N LEU A 41 -18.59 3.42 6.52
CA LEU A 41 -17.42 2.62 6.14
C LEU A 41 -16.14 3.45 6.12
N GLU A 42 -16.22 4.71 5.71
CA GLU A 42 -15.11 5.67 5.74
C GLU A 42 -14.75 6.04 7.18
N SER A 43 -15.72 6.45 7.98
CA SER A 43 -15.50 6.88 9.38
C SER A 43 -15.00 5.75 10.29
N SER A 44 -15.37 4.51 9.99
CA SER A 44 -14.88 3.31 10.69
C SER A 44 -13.52 2.80 10.20
N GLY A 45 -12.94 3.43 9.16
CA GLY A 45 -11.64 3.05 8.60
C GLY A 45 -11.65 1.79 7.74
N VAL A 46 -12.82 1.24 7.42
CA VAL A 46 -12.96 0.14 6.45
C VAL A 46 -12.55 0.62 5.05
N ILE A 47 -13.05 1.80 4.65
CA ILE A 47 -12.57 2.53 3.49
C ILE A 47 -11.58 3.58 4.00
N ARG A 48 -10.31 3.40 3.73
CA ARG A 48 -9.24 4.30 4.19
C ARG A 48 -8.94 5.45 3.24
N GLY A 49 -9.60 5.48 2.09
CA GLY A 49 -9.42 6.50 1.07
C GLY A 49 -9.60 5.96 -0.34
N TYR A 50 -9.51 6.87 -1.29
CA TYR A 50 -9.61 6.61 -2.73
C TYR A 50 -8.35 7.12 -3.40
N ARG A 51 -7.74 6.30 -4.25
CA ARG A 51 -6.50 6.63 -4.93
C ARG A 51 -6.61 6.27 -6.41
N ALA A 52 -5.96 7.07 -7.26
CA ALA A 52 -5.75 6.68 -8.64
C ALA A 52 -4.66 5.60 -8.70
N ASP A 53 -4.90 4.57 -9.50
CA ASP A 53 -3.86 3.63 -9.89
C ASP A 53 -3.13 4.24 -11.10
N VAL A 54 -1.85 4.57 -10.92
CA VAL A 54 -1.05 5.31 -11.90
C VAL A 54 0.14 4.47 -12.30
N ALA A 55 0.34 4.30 -13.60
CA ALA A 55 1.55 3.65 -14.13
C ALA A 55 2.80 4.43 -13.70
N PRO A 56 3.79 3.79 -13.05
CA PRO A 56 4.92 4.52 -12.49
C PRO A 56 5.88 5.06 -13.55
N GLU A 57 6.08 4.35 -14.66
CA GLU A 57 7.04 4.72 -15.69
C GLU A 57 6.74 6.10 -16.33
N PRO A 58 5.49 6.43 -16.73
CA PRO A 58 5.16 7.73 -17.31
C PRO A 58 5.38 8.91 -16.36
N ILE A 59 5.38 8.68 -15.05
CA ILE A 59 5.66 9.72 -14.05
C ILE A 59 7.11 9.72 -13.56
N GLY A 60 8.00 8.98 -14.26
CA GLY A 60 9.42 8.98 -13.99
C GLY A 60 9.88 8.01 -12.90
N LEU A 61 9.06 7.04 -12.47
CA LEU A 61 9.37 6.06 -11.42
C LEU A 61 9.57 4.66 -12.02
N GLY A 62 10.53 4.53 -12.95
CA GLY A 62 10.73 3.31 -13.75
C GLY A 62 11.50 2.18 -13.05
N VAL A 63 12.06 2.40 -11.86
CA VAL A 63 12.83 1.38 -11.12
C VAL A 63 12.08 0.98 -9.87
N THR A 64 11.66 -0.28 -9.82
CA THR A 64 11.05 -0.89 -8.63
C THR A 64 12.05 -1.78 -7.93
N ALA A 65 12.23 -1.61 -6.62
CA ALA A 65 13.10 -2.42 -5.79
C ALA A 65 12.37 -3.01 -4.59
N LEU A 66 12.72 -4.25 -4.26
CA LEU A 66 12.34 -4.92 -3.03
C LEU A 66 13.59 -4.93 -2.13
N ILE A 67 13.48 -4.31 -0.94
CA ILE A 67 14.61 -4.11 -0.05
C ILE A 67 14.30 -4.76 1.29
N GLY A 68 14.99 -5.87 1.58
CA GLY A 68 14.96 -6.50 2.89
C GLY A 68 15.84 -5.73 3.89
N ILE A 69 15.34 -5.49 5.08
CA ILE A 69 16.05 -4.84 6.19
C ILE A 69 16.27 -5.86 7.30
N VAL A 70 17.50 -5.99 7.74
CA VAL A 70 17.86 -6.70 8.97
C VAL A 70 18.13 -5.67 10.07
N GLU A 71 17.41 -5.78 11.16
CA GLU A 71 17.62 -4.91 12.32
C GLU A 71 18.84 -5.32 13.14
N GLU A 72 19.44 -4.36 13.84
CA GLU A 72 20.37 -4.64 14.91
C GLU A 72 19.63 -5.31 16.09
N SER A 73 20.27 -6.25 16.77
CA SER A 73 19.65 -7.00 17.89
C SER A 73 19.22 -6.11 19.07
N THR A 74 19.75 -4.91 19.16
CA THR A 74 19.45 -3.91 20.20
C THR A 74 18.54 -2.79 19.73
N ALA A 75 18.13 -2.79 18.46
CA ALA A 75 17.26 -1.77 17.90
C ALA A 75 15.84 -1.84 18.49
N ASN A 76 15.22 -0.68 18.62
CA ASN A 76 13.78 -0.60 18.84
C ASN A 76 13.06 -0.60 17.47
N PRO A 77 12.23 -1.59 17.16
CA PRO A 77 11.54 -1.67 15.86
C PRO A 77 10.71 -0.43 15.53
N ASP A 78 10.08 0.21 16.52
CA ASP A 78 9.26 1.40 16.27
C ASP A 78 10.10 2.58 15.80
N ASP A 79 11.31 2.75 16.31
CA ASP A 79 12.23 3.83 15.87
C ASP A 79 12.70 3.58 14.43
N VAL A 80 12.95 2.32 14.06
CA VAL A 80 13.31 1.93 12.70
C VAL A 80 12.13 2.21 11.75
N ILE A 81 10.90 1.81 12.13
CA ILE A 81 9.69 2.05 11.33
C ILE A 81 9.48 3.54 11.07
N GLU A 82 9.62 4.40 12.09
CA GLU A 82 9.49 5.85 11.92
C GLU A 82 10.54 6.40 10.95
N ALA A 83 11.79 5.96 11.06
CA ALA A 83 12.85 6.38 10.14
C ALA A 83 12.59 5.91 8.69
N LEU A 84 12.06 4.69 8.51
CA LEU A 84 11.70 4.17 7.19
C LEU A 84 10.50 4.92 6.57
N ARG A 85 9.57 5.39 7.41
CA ARG A 85 8.38 6.16 6.98
C ARG A 85 8.72 7.52 6.39
N GLU A 86 9.82 8.12 6.82
CA GLU A 86 10.31 9.42 6.32
C GLU A 86 10.93 9.35 4.91
N LEU A 87 11.08 8.14 4.34
CA LEU A 87 11.65 7.93 3.02
C LEU A 87 10.54 7.95 1.96
N PRO A 88 10.39 9.01 1.16
CA PRO A 88 9.28 9.15 0.22
C PRO A 88 9.31 8.13 -0.93
N GLU A 89 10.46 7.52 -1.20
CA GLU A 89 10.61 6.47 -2.21
C GLU A 89 10.03 5.13 -1.76
N VAL A 90 9.78 4.96 -0.45
CA VAL A 90 9.22 3.73 0.13
C VAL A 90 7.70 3.77 0.06
N GLU A 91 7.11 2.97 -0.82
CA GLU A 91 5.67 2.87 -1.00
C GLU A 91 5.00 1.91 0.00
N ALA A 92 5.69 0.85 0.37
CA ALA A 92 5.19 -0.16 1.31
C ALA A 92 6.30 -0.68 2.22
N CYS A 93 5.92 -0.96 3.46
CA CYS A 93 6.78 -1.58 4.46
C CYS A 93 6.01 -2.69 5.16
N TYR A 94 6.58 -3.89 5.18
CA TYR A 94 6.01 -5.07 5.83
C TYR A 94 6.96 -5.53 6.93
N PHE A 95 6.44 -5.75 8.14
CA PHE A 95 7.17 -6.44 9.19
C PHE A 95 7.07 -7.94 8.98
N LEU A 96 8.20 -8.64 9.02
CA LEU A 96 8.29 -10.03 8.63
C LEU A 96 8.68 -10.94 9.80
N ALA A 97 8.19 -12.16 9.76
CA ALA A 97 8.72 -13.27 10.53
C ALA A 97 9.70 -14.05 9.65
N GLY A 98 10.97 -13.66 9.63
CA GLY A 98 11.97 -14.23 8.73
C GLY A 98 13.38 -13.71 9.04
N PRO A 99 14.34 -13.97 8.15
CA PRO A 99 15.72 -13.49 8.32
C PRO A 99 15.82 -11.96 8.19
N GLU A 100 14.98 -11.34 7.42
CA GLU A 100 14.79 -9.90 7.39
C GLU A 100 13.65 -9.50 8.33
N SER A 101 13.82 -8.39 9.07
CA SER A 101 12.76 -7.83 9.94
C SER A 101 11.70 -7.08 9.13
N PHE A 102 12.13 -6.38 8.07
CA PHE A 102 11.21 -5.65 7.20
C PHE A 102 11.48 -5.93 5.73
N GLN A 103 10.41 -5.92 4.94
CA GLN A 103 10.47 -5.86 3.49
C GLN A 103 9.87 -4.54 3.03
N LEU A 104 10.68 -3.76 2.33
CA LEU A 104 10.24 -2.53 1.69
C LEU A 104 9.97 -2.78 0.21
N MET A 105 8.98 -2.07 -0.33
CA MET A 105 8.83 -1.83 -1.75
C MET A 105 9.11 -0.36 -2.01
N ALA A 106 10.07 -0.08 -2.86
CA ALA A 106 10.50 1.28 -3.18
C ALA A 106 10.47 1.51 -4.69
N ARG A 107 10.18 2.75 -5.10
CA ARG A 107 10.25 3.20 -6.49
C ARG A 107 11.07 4.47 -6.62
N VAL A 108 11.90 4.47 -7.67
CA VAL A 108 12.77 5.59 -8.03
C VAL A 108 12.86 5.72 -9.55
N GLY A 109 13.37 6.84 -10.03
CA GLY A 109 13.51 7.09 -11.46
C GLY A 109 14.70 6.37 -12.08
N THR A 110 15.80 6.25 -11.35
CA THR A 110 17.09 5.75 -11.85
C THR A 110 17.79 4.82 -10.88
N ILE A 111 18.74 4.03 -11.40
CA ILE A 111 19.60 3.18 -10.57
C ILE A 111 20.48 4.02 -9.62
N ALA A 112 20.90 5.21 -10.04
CA ALA A 112 21.67 6.11 -9.17
C ALA A 112 20.83 6.59 -7.96
N GLU A 113 19.57 6.88 -8.15
CA GLU A 113 18.65 7.20 -7.05
C GLU A 113 18.41 5.99 -6.13
N LEU A 114 18.34 4.78 -6.69
CA LEU A 114 18.25 3.56 -5.89
C LEU A 114 19.50 3.37 -5.02
N GLU A 115 20.70 3.59 -5.58
CA GLU A 115 21.95 3.55 -4.84
C GLU A 115 21.92 4.53 -3.65
N GLN A 116 21.48 5.77 -3.88
CA GLN A 116 21.34 6.77 -2.82
C GLN A 116 20.36 6.34 -1.73
N LEU A 117 19.21 5.75 -2.11
CA LEU A 117 18.24 5.22 -1.16
C LEU A 117 18.86 4.10 -0.32
N VAL A 118 19.53 3.13 -0.93
CA VAL A 118 20.19 2.02 -0.23
C VAL A 118 21.26 2.52 0.72
N MET A 119 22.04 3.53 0.33
CA MET A 119 23.03 4.15 1.21
C MET A 119 22.39 4.85 2.41
N ARG A 120 21.24 5.53 2.24
CA ARG A 120 20.50 6.13 3.36
C ARG A 120 19.97 5.06 4.29
N LEU A 121 19.36 4.00 3.74
CA LEU A 121 18.87 2.86 4.52
C LEU A 121 19.98 2.20 5.36
N SER A 122 21.15 1.97 4.76
CA SER A 122 22.30 1.37 5.47
C SER A 122 22.87 2.24 6.59
N ARG A 123 22.57 3.54 6.59
CA ARG A 123 22.97 4.50 7.63
C ARG A 123 21.87 4.79 8.64
N THR A 124 20.68 4.23 8.44
CA THR A 124 19.56 4.40 9.37
C THR A 124 19.89 3.73 10.70
N PRO A 125 19.79 4.41 11.83
CA PRO A 125 20.02 3.81 13.15
C PRO A 125 19.11 2.59 13.34
N GLY A 126 19.68 1.51 13.85
CA GLY A 126 18.97 0.25 14.06
C GLY A 126 18.93 -0.69 12.85
N VAL A 127 19.48 -0.28 11.70
CA VAL A 127 19.61 -1.14 10.52
C VAL A 127 21.00 -1.77 10.50
N ALA A 128 21.07 -3.10 10.66
CA ALA A 128 22.30 -3.87 10.59
C ALA A 128 22.76 -4.12 9.16
N SER A 129 21.82 -4.46 8.26
CA SER A 129 22.12 -4.68 6.84
C SER A 129 20.89 -4.55 5.97
N THR A 130 21.11 -4.40 4.65
CA THR A 130 20.07 -4.36 3.64
C THR A 130 20.33 -5.40 2.55
N ARG A 131 19.25 -5.92 1.96
CA ARG A 131 19.31 -6.80 0.79
C ARG A 131 18.39 -6.24 -0.28
N THR A 132 18.95 -5.75 -1.39
CA THR A 132 18.20 -5.13 -2.46
C THR A 132 18.04 -6.08 -3.64
N THR A 133 16.80 -6.22 -4.11
CA THR A 133 16.43 -6.95 -5.33
C THR A 133 15.68 -5.99 -6.25
N ILE A 134 16.13 -5.86 -7.49
CA ILE A 134 15.47 -5.02 -8.50
C ILE A 134 14.45 -5.87 -9.26
N ALA A 135 13.21 -5.41 -9.34
CA ALA A 135 12.20 -6.02 -10.17
C ALA A 135 12.46 -5.67 -11.65
N LEU A 136 12.72 -6.67 -12.47
CA LEU A 136 12.94 -6.46 -13.91
C LEU A 136 11.67 -6.04 -14.64
N SER A 137 10.51 -6.43 -14.13
CA SER A 137 9.19 -5.99 -14.59
C SER A 137 8.14 -6.32 -13.55
N THR A 138 7.14 -5.46 -13.40
CA THR A 138 5.95 -5.72 -12.61
C THR A 138 4.92 -6.46 -13.47
N LYS A 139 4.48 -7.64 -13.03
CA LYS A 139 3.46 -8.42 -13.76
C LYS A 139 2.04 -8.02 -13.38
N TRP A 140 1.82 -7.75 -12.10
CA TRP A 140 0.61 -7.16 -11.54
C TRP A 140 0.88 -6.69 -10.10
N GLU A 141 0.17 -5.66 -9.68
CA GLU A 141 0.13 -5.15 -8.31
C GLU A 141 -1.30 -4.81 -7.91
N ASN A 142 -1.53 -4.56 -6.64
CA ASN A 142 -2.78 -4.03 -6.09
C ASN A 142 -4.06 -4.78 -6.51
N ARG A 143 -3.92 -6.04 -6.98
CA ARG A 143 -5.05 -6.85 -7.44
C ARG A 143 -6.05 -7.06 -6.30
N PRO A 144 -7.32 -6.63 -6.43
CA PRO A 144 -8.32 -6.84 -5.42
C PRO A 144 -8.53 -8.34 -5.14
N GLN A 145 -8.43 -8.75 -3.88
CA GLN A 145 -8.74 -10.11 -3.47
C GLN A 145 -10.25 -10.28 -3.30
N PRO A 146 -10.83 -11.46 -3.62
CA PRO A 146 -12.23 -11.76 -3.31
C PRO A 146 -12.51 -11.56 -1.83
N ILE A 147 -13.65 -10.92 -1.50
CA ILE A 147 -14.07 -10.79 -0.10
C ILE A 147 -14.68 -12.12 0.34
N PRO A 148 -14.19 -12.75 1.43
CA PRO A 148 -14.77 -13.98 1.94
C PRO A 148 -16.22 -13.76 2.34
N ARG A 149 -17.13 -14.53 1.77
CA ARG A 149 -18.54 -14.57 2.20
C ARG A 149 -18.63 -15.58 3.35
N LYS A 150 -18.98 -15.09 4.53
CA LYS A 150 -19.31 -15.95 5.68
C LYS A 150 -20.70 -16.51 5.52
#